data_308446356770cdf0ddf5ccebf9cdb321
#
_entry.id   308446356770cdf0ddf5ccebf9cdb321
#
_cell.length_a   1.000
_cell.length_b   1.000
_cell.length_c   1.000
_cell.angle_alpha   90.00
_cell.angle_beta   90.00
_cell.angle_gamma   90.00
#
_symmetry.space_group_name_H-M   'P 1'
#
loop_
_entity.id
_entity.type
_entity.pdbx_description
1 polymer ?
#
loop_
_entity_poly.entity_id
_entity_poly.type
_entity_poly.pdbx_seq_one_letter_code
_entity_poly.pdbx_strand_id
1 'polypeptide(L)'
;LAESFILGALRRGRSVEQFLGPCGSAERAGVRYVEVRVTKGPFEVYLHAVEDVGSESFLDLGEFPPFDPDDEASGFGRRLGMAEDPLAALQIAEQRVGAERGRWVNEGVVQDEYGDFVRAGRPVGVSADGRRWPNVPDVV
;
A
#
# COMPACT_ATOMS: atom_id res chain seq x y z
N LEU A 1 8.51 -9.19 5.14
CA LEU A 1 9.29 -10.25 4.51
C LEU A 1 10.71 -9.77 4.20
N ALA A 2 11.66 -10.69 4.22
CA ALA A 2 13.03 -10.37 3.83
C ALA A 2 13.11 -10.01 2.35
N GLU A 3 14.08 -9.15 2.00
CA GLU A 3 14.25 -8.66 0.63
C GLU A 3 14.33 -9.79 -0.39
N SER A 4 15.07 -10.87 -0.09
CA SER A 4 15.20 -11.99 -1.02
C SER A 4 13.87 -12.67 -1.33
N PHE A 5 12.98 -12.76 -0.35
CA PHE A 5 11.63 -13.32 -0.57
C PHE A 5 10.77 -12.40 -1.43
N ILE A 6 10.88 -11.10 -1.21
CA ILE A 6 10.12 -10.10 -2.01
C ILE A 6 10.58 -10.11 -3.46
N LEU A 7 11.88 -10.05 -3.69
CA LEU A 7 12.42 -10.09 -5.05
C LEU A 7 12.07 -11.41 -5.73
N GLY A 8 12.15 -12.52 -5.01
CA GLY A 8 11.75 -13.82 -5.52
C GLY A 8 10.27 -13.88 -5.88
N ALA A 9 9.39 -13.32 -5.06
CA ALA A 9 7.96 -13.28 -5.36
C ALA A 9 7.70 -12.52 -6.66
N LEU A 10 8.28 -11.34 -6.81
CA LEU A 10 8.12 -10.53 -8.02
C LEU A 10 8.63 -11.27 -9.27
N ARG A 11 9.78 -11.92 -9.17
CA ARG A 11 10.34 -12.70 -10.28
C ARG A 11 9.48 -13.90 -10.66
N ARG A 12 8.72 -14.45 -9.72
CA ARG A 12 7.79 -15.56 -9.97
C ARG A 12 6.41 -15.09 -10.42
N GLY A 13 6.24 -13.81 -10.65
CA GLY A 13 4.97 -13.26 -11.14
C GLY A 13 3.96 -12.95 -10.06
N ARG A 14 4.38 -12.76 -8.81
CA ARG A 14 3.50 -12.42 -7.68
C ARG A 14 3.69 -10.98 -7.27
N SER A 15 2.59 -10.25 -7.23
CA SER A 15 2.60 -8.86 -6.76
C SER A 15 2.83 -8.79 -5.25
N VAL A 16 3.38 -7.68 -4.80
CA VAL A 16 3.60 -7.41 -3.36
C VAL A 16 2.99 -6.06 -3.00
N GLU A 17 2.66 -5.91 -1.73
CA GLU A 17 1.97 -4.74 -1.21
C GLU A 17 2.58 -4.29 0.10
N GLN A 18 2.32 -3.03 0.47
CA GLN A 18 2.71 -2.51 1.77
C GLN A 18 1.67 -1.52 2.27
N PHE A 19 1.21 -1.73 3.51
CA PHE A 19 0.29 -0.81 4.16
C PHE A 19 1.04 0.44 4.61
N LEU A 20 0.54 1.62 4.26
CA LEU A 20 1.18 2.91 4.55
C LEU A 20 0.48 3.67 5.67
N GLY A 21 -0.60 3.13 6.22
CA GLY A 21 -1.29 3.73 7.35
C GLY A 21 -2.37 4.72 6.97
N PRO A 22 -2.81 5.52 7.95
CA PRO A 22 -3.93 6.43 7.77
C PRO A 22 -3.60 7.65 6.94
N CYS A 23 -4.61 8.22 6.30
CA CYS A 23 -4.56 9.51 5.64
C CYS A 23 -5.89 10.25 5.87
N GLY A 24 -5.96 11.49 5.40
CA GLY A 24 -7.16 12.30 5.58
C GLY A 24 -7.25 12.91 6.96
N SER A 25 -8.46 13.08 7.45
CA SER A 25 -8.75 13.75 8.73
C SER A 25 -9.70 12.89 9.57
N ALA A 26 -9.96 13.33 10.80
CA ALA A 26 -10.97 12.68 11.67
C ALA A 26 -12.36 12.73 11.05
N GLU A 27 -12.64 13.75 10.25
CA GLU A 27 -13.94 13.94 9.60
C GLU A 27 -14.06 13.08 8.33
N ARG A 28 -12.95 12.83 7.67
CA ARG A 28 -12.89 12.00 6.47
C ARG A 28 -11.62 11.17 6.52
N ALA A 29 -11.73 10.02 7.17
CA ALA A 29 -10.59 9.11 7.35
C ALA A 29 -10.38 8.24 6.11
N GLY A 30 -9.12 8.04 5.77
CA GLY A 30 -8.70 7.13 4.71
C GLY A 30 -7.51 6.31 5.15
N VAL A 31 -7.15 5.36 4.32
CA VAL A 31 -5.92 4.57 4.46
C VAL A 31 -5.26 4.46 3.10
N ARG A 32 -3.94 4.26 3.11
CA ARG A 32 -3.15 4.12 1.88
C ARG A 32 -2.33 2.85 1.93
N TYR A 33 -2.13 2.27 0.76
CA TYR A 33 -1.20 1.16 0.58
C TYR A 33 -0.56 1.27 -0.80
N VAL A 34 0.65 0.73 -0.94
CA VAL A 34 1.38 0.73 -2.20
C VAL A 34 1.50 -0.70 -2.70
N GLU A 35 1.43 -0.85 -4.01
CA GLU A 35 1.49 -2.14 -4.69
C GLU A 35 2.58 -2.10 -5.74
N VAL A 36 3.42 -3.13 -5.79
CA VAL A 36 4.25 -3.41 -6.96
C VAL A 36 3.56 -4.52 -7.72
N ARG A 37 3.00 -4.15 -8.86
CA ARG A 37 2.17 -5.04 -9.68
C ARG A 37 2.99 -5.69 -10.75
N VAL A 38 2.89 -7.01 -10.83
CA VAL A 38 3.49 -7.78 -11.90
C VAL A 38 2.61 -7.71 -13.14
N THR A 39 3.20 -7.40 -14.28
CA THR A 39 2.54 -7.39 -15.58
C THR A 39 3.31 -8.29 -16.53
N LYS A 40 2.86 -8.41 -17.76
CA LYS A 40 3.60 -9.14 -18.81
C LYS A 40 4.84 -8.39 -19.28
N GLY A 41 4.98 -7.14 -18.88
CA GLY A 41 6.11 -6.26 -19.17
C GLY A 41 6.79 -5.81 -17.88
N PRO A 42 6.98 -4.49 -17.70
CA PRO A 42 7.66 -3.96 -16.53
C PRO A 42 6.85 -4.18 -15.26
N PHE A 43 7.53 -4.09 -14.11
CA PHE A 43 6.90 -4.00 -12.81
C PHE A 43 6.33 -2.59 -12.63
N GLU A 44 5.06 -2.48 -12.29
CA GLU A 44 4.38 -1.19 -12.14
C GLU A 44 4.11 -0.92 -10.66
N VAL A 45 4.31 0.33 -10.25
CA VAL A 45 4.14 0.75 -8.86
C VAL A 45 2.89 1.62 -8.77
N TYR A 46 1.95 1.23 -7.90
CA TYR A 46 0.67 1.92 -7.71
C TYR A 46 0.46 2.32 -6.27
N LEU A 47 -0.01 3.55 -6.08
CA LEU A 47 -0.49 4.02 -4.78
C LEU A 47 -2.01 3.92 -4.76
N HIS A 48 -2.53 3.29 -3.71
CA HIS A 48 -3.96 3.20 -3.46
C HIS A 48 -4.31 4.02 -2.22
N ALA A 49 -5.30 4.88 -2.34
CA ALA A 49 -5.88 5.63 -1.23
C ALA A 49 -7.38 5.38 -1.23
N VAL A 50 -7.90 4.85 -0.14
CA VAL A 50 -9.31 4.46 -0.03
C VAL A 50 -9.91 5.01 1.26
N GLU A 51 -11.24 5.16 1.30
CA GLU A 51 -11.93 5.54 2.53
C GLU A 51 -11.80 4.42 3.58
N ASP A 52 -11.55 4.82 4.83
CA ASP A 52 -11.44 3.86 5.94
C ASP A 52 -12.83 3.50 6.42
N VAL A 53 -13.48 2.58 5.73
CA VAL A 53 -14.84 2.13 6.01
C VAL A 53 -14.90 0.69 6.53
N GLY A 54 -13.73 0.08 6.78
CA GLY A 54 -13.66 -1.31 7.20
C GLY A 54 -13.86 -1.51 8.70
N SER A 55 -13.86 -2.77 9.09
CA SER A 55 -13.95 -3.23 10.46
C SER A 55 -13.18 -4.53 10.57
N GLU A 56 -13.12 -5.13 11.78
CA GLU A 56 -12.49 -6.44 11.94
C GLU A 56 -13.13 -7.53 11.08
N SER A 57 -14.39 -7.34 10.66
CA SER A 57 -15.10 -8.27 9.80
C SER A 57 -15.17 -7.84 8.33
N PHE A 58 -14.59 -6.70 7.98
CA PHE A 58 -14.58 -6.18 6.62
C PHE A 58 -13.22 -5.56 6.32
N LEU A 59 -12.31 -6.39 5.79
CA LEU A 59 -10.89 -6.05 5.60
C LEU A 59 -10.52 -5.92 4.12
N ASP A 60 -11.46 -6.06 3.19
CA ASP A 60 -11.16 -6.04 1.76
C ASP A 60 -10.97 -4.61 1.26
N LEU A 61 -9.74 -4.13 1.32
CA LEU A 61 -9.36 -2.78 0.89
C LEU A 61 -9.74 -2.50 -0.57
N GLY A 62 -9.77 -3.53 -1.41
CA GLY A 62 -10.15 -3.39 -2.81
C GLY A 62 -11.63 -3.04 -3.01
N GLU A 63 -12.47 -3.28 -2.01
CA GLU A 63 -13.90 -2.96 -2.04
C GLU A 63 -14.21 -1.60 -1.40
N PHE A 64 -13.23 -0.94 -0.79
CA PHE A 64 -13.46 0.37 -0.19
C PHE A 64 -13.54 1.46 -1.26
N PRO A 65 -14.41 2.47 -1.08
CA PRO A 65 -14.47 3.57 -2.04
C PRO A 65 -13.13 4.30 -2.15
N PRO A 66 -12.76 4.79 -3.35
CA PRO A 66 -11.56 5.59 -3.49
C PRO A 66 -11.65 6.85 -2.62
N PHE A 67 -10.54 7.20 -1.97
CA PHE A 67 -10.48 8.38 -1.10
C PHE A 67 -10.73 9.67 -1.89
N ASP A 68 -10.18 9.75 -3.11
CA ASP A 68 -10.40 10.86 -4.01
C ASP A 68 -11.40 10.44 -5.09
N PRO A 69 -12.60 11.04 -5.16
CA PRO A 69 -13.57 10.71 -6.19
C PRO A 69 -13.07 10.93 -7.61
N ASP A 70 -12.11 11.83 -7.81
CA ASP A 70 -11.53 12.09 -9.12
C ASP A 70 -10.64 10.93 -9.61
N ASP A 71 -10.23 10.06 -8.71
CA ASP A 71 -9.47 8.85 -9.04
C ASP A 71 -10.37 7.66 -9.43
N GLU A 72 -11.68 7.82 -9.43
CA GLU A 72 -12.60 6.75 -9.83
C GLU A 72 -12.35 6.21 -11.24
N ALA A 73 -11.87 7.07 -12.13
CA ALA A 73 -11.56 6.67 -13.50
C ALA A 73 -10.42 5.65 -13.56
N SER A 74 -9.61 5.54 -12.52
CA SER A 74 -8.55 4.57 -12.40
C SER A 74 -8.79 3.67 -11.19
N GLY A 75 -9.83 2.83 -11.23
CA GLY A 75 -10.17 1.90 -10.14
C GLY A 75 -9.04 0.94 -9.76
N PHE A 76 -7.84 1.16 -10.28
CA PHE A 76 -6.65 0.34 -10.07
C PHE A 76 -5.52 1.09 -9.35
N GLY A 77 -5.81 2.27 -8.79
CA GLY A 77 -4.81 3.08 -8.10
C GLY A 77 -4.09 4.07 -9.02
N ARG A 78 -3.21 4.88 -8.41
CA ARG A 78 -2.41 5.87 -9.14
C ARG A 78 -1.03 5.29 -9.44
N ARG A 79 -0.64 5.22 -10.70
CA ARG A 79 0.68 4.73 -11.08
C ARG A 79 1.77 5.75 -10.71
N LEU A 80 2.73 5.30 -9.89
CA LEU A 80 3.86 6.11 -9.47
C LEU A 80 5.06 5.96 -10.41
N GLY A 81 5.16 4.85 -11.12
CA GLY A 81 6.25 4.57 -12.03
C GLY A 81 6.28 3.11 -12.45
N MET A 82 7.31 2.76 -13.20
CA MET A 82 7.53 1.39 -13.65
C MET A 82 9.03 1.14 -13.80
N ALA A 83 9.43 -0.13 -13.71
CA ALA A 83 10.82 -0.54 -13.90
C ALA A 83 10.89 -1.96 -14.44
N GLU A 84 11.91 -2.25 -15.24
CA GLU A 84 12.16 -3.60 -15.77
C GLU A 84 12.70 -4.54 -14.70
N ASP A 85 13.35 -4.01 -13.68
CA ASP A 85 13.97 -4.76 -12.59
C ASP A 85 13.13 -4.64 -11.32
N PRO A 86 12.88 -5.76 -10.59
CA PRO A 86 12.06 -5.71 -9.39
C PRO A 86 12.66 -4.84 -8.28
N LEU A 87 13.98 -4.83 -8.11
CA LEU A 87 14.62 -3.98 -7.11
C LEU A 87 14.38 -2.51 -7.40
N ALA A 88 14.51 -2.11 -8.67
CA ALA A 88 14.26 -0.73 -9.09
C ALA A 88 12.80 -0.33 -8.82
N ALA A 89 11.84 -1.25 -8.99
CA ALA A 89 10.44 -0.99 -8.67
C ALA A 89 10.22 -0.75 -7.18
N LEU A 90 10.85 -1.56 -6.32
CA LEU A 90 10.81 -1.32 -4.87
C LEU A 90 11.38 0.06 -4.52
N GLN A 91 12.48 0.45 -5.16
CA GLN A 91 13.11 1.75 -4.94
C GLN A 91 12.19 2.91 -5.34
N ILE A 92 11.40 2.78 -6.39
CA ILE A 92 10.40 3.79 -6.76
C ILE A 92 9.42 4.01 -5.61
N ALA A 93 8.89 2.95 -5.03
CA ALA A 93 7.98 3.05 -3.90
C ALA A 93 8.64 3.70 -2.69
N GLU A 94 9.89 3.33 -2.40
CA GLU A 94 10.65 3.89 -1.28
C GLU A 94 10.86 5.39 -1.45
N GLN A 95 11.19 5.83 -2.65
CA GLN A 95 11.44 7.24 -2.95
C GLN A 95 10.15 8.06 -3.03
N ARG A 96 9.10 7.49 -3.59
CA ARG A 96 7.87 8.23 -3.86
C ARG A 96 6.91 8.29 -2.67
N VAL A 97 6.82 7.23 -1.88
CA VAL A 97 5.83 7.15 -0.79
C VAL A 97 6.42 6.70 0.53
N GLY A 98 7.73 6.62 0.64
CA GLY A 98 8.39 6.25 1.90
C GLY A 98 8.22 4.80 2.30
N ALA A 99 7.95 3.91 1.35
CA ALA A 99 7.89 2.48 1.64
C ALA A 99 9.20 1.98 2.25
N GLU A 100 9.10 1.01 3.15
CA GLU A 100 10.26 0.42 3.83
C GLU A 100 10.54 -0.98 3.30
N ARG A 101 11.80 -1.27 3.01
CA ARG A 101 12.22 -2.53 2.38
C ARG A 101 11.77 -3.77 3.15
N GLY A 102 11.76 -3.71 4.46
CA GLY A 102 11.41 -4.85 5.32
C GLY A 102 9.92 -5.06 5.54
N ARG A 103 9.06 -4.19 5.02
CA ARG A 103 7.62 -4.21 5.30
C ARG A 103 6.75 -4.70 4.16
N TRP A 104 7.34 -5.11 3.06
CA TRP A 104 6.59 -5.68 1.94
C TRP A 104 5.98 -7.02 2.32
N VAL A 105 4.74 -7.24 1.87
CA VAL A 105 4.01 -8.48 2.08
C VAL A 105 3.45 -8.98 0.75
N ASN A 106 3.11 -10.25 0.70
CA ASN A 106 2.45 -10.81 -0.47
C ASN A 106 1.09 -10.17 -0.68
N GLU A 107 0.64 -10.13 -1.94
CA GLU A 107 -0.67 -9.61 -2.30
C GLU A 107 -1.77 -10.23 -1.44
N GLY A 108 -2.65 -9.37 -0.90
CA GLY A 108 -3.73 -9.77 0.00
C GLY A 108 -3.38 -9.73 1.47
N VAL A 109 -2.12 -9.92 1.86
CA VAL A 109 -1.70 -9.88 3.28
C VAL A 109 -1.81 -8.47 3.86
N VAL A 110 -1.80 -7.46 3.02
CA VAL A 110 -2.03 -6.06 3.45
C VAL A 110 -3.38 -5.91 4.18
N GLN A 111 -4.35 -6.74 3.88
CA GLN A 111 -5.64 -6.75 4.59
C GLN A 111 -5.48 -7.14 6.06
N ASP A 112 -4.57 -8.06 6.36
CA ASP A 112 -4.26 -8.44 7.75
C ASP A 112 -3.62 -7.27 8.50
N GLU A 113 -2.75 -6.51 7.82
CA GLU A 113 -2.14 -5.32 8.41
C GLU A 113 -3.20 -4.23 8.67
N TYR A 114 -4.14 -4.06 7.77
CA TYR A 114 -5.27 -3.17 7.99
C TYR A 114 -6.10 -3.64 9.19
N GLY A 115 -6.33 -4.94 9.32
CA GLY A 115 -7.04 -5.51 10.48
C GLY A 115 -6.32 -5.21 11.79
N ASP A 116 -4.99 -5.35 11.82
CA ASP A 116 -4.19 -4.99 12.99
C ASP A 116 -4.32 -3.50 13.33
N PHE A 117 -4.34 -2.64 12.30
CA PHE A 117 -4.55 -1.20 12.45
C PHE A 117 -5.91 -0.90 13.10
N VAL A 118 -6.98 -1.54 12.64
CA VAL A 118 -8.32 -1.39 13.22
C VAL A 118 -8.35 -1.85 14.67
N ARG A 119 -7.80 -3.03 14.96
CA ARG A 119 -7.77 -3.59 16.31
C ARG A 119 -6.95 -2.74 17.28
N ALA A 120 -5.91 -2.07 16.79
CA ALA A 120 -5.08 -1.17 17.60
C ALA A 120 -5.73 0.20 17.84
N GLY A 121 -6.95 0.43 17.36
CA GLY A 121 -7.66 1.69 17.53
C GLY A 121 -7.33 2.74 16.49
N ARG A 122 -6.88 2.34 15.34
CA ARG A 122 -6.51 3.21 14.21
C ARG A 122 -5.46 4.26 14.58
N PRO A 123 -4.26 3.84 15.04
CA PRO A 123 -3.23 4.79 15.50
C PRO A 123 -2.74 5.70 14.36
N VAL A 124 -2.57 6.97 14.66
CA VAL A 124 -2.27 8.00 13.64
C VAL A 124 -0.77 8.23 13.47
N GLY A 125 0.01 8.24 14.54
CA GLY A 125 1.43 8.57 14.45
C GLY A 125 2.34 7.38 14.19
N VAL A 126 2.01 6.27 14.82
CA VAL A 126 2.81 5.03 14.76
C VAL A 126 1.90 3.84 14.51
N SER A 127 2.47 2.81 13.90
CA SER A 127 1.76 1.56 13.68
C SER A 127 1.64 0.75 14.98
N ALA A 128 0.87 -0.34 14.94
CA ALA A 128 0.68 -1.22 16.09
C ALA A 128 2.00 -1.81 16.61
N ASP A 129 3.00 -1.96 15.75
CA ASP A 129 4.33 -2.47 16.13
C ASP A 129 5.30 -1.37 16.60
N GLY A 130 4.82 -0.14 16.76
CA GLY A 130 5.62 0.97 17.27
C GLY A 130 6.44 1.72 16.24
N ARG A 131 6.35 1.36 14.96
CA ARG A 131 7.06 2.07 13.90
C ARG A 131 6.25 3.26 13.42
N ARG A 132 6.93 4.33 13.02
CA ARG A 132 6.27 5.47 12.43
C ARG A 132 5.67 5.10 11.07
N TRP A 133 4.46 5.62 10.81
CA TRP A 133 3.91 5.55 9.47
C TRP A 133 4.78 6.37 8.52
N PRO A 134 4.95 5.93 7.26
CA PRO A 134 5.68 6.72 6.27
C PRO A 134 5.05 8.09 6.09
N ASN A 135 5.87 9.10 5.86
CA ASN A 135 5.41 10.42 5.48
C ASN A 135 5.15 10.43 3.97
N VAL A 136 3.94 10.06 3.59
CA VAL A 136 3.56 10.00 2.17
C VAL A 136 3.23 11.41 1.70
N PRO A 137 3.99 11.97 0.74
CA PRO A 137 3.65 13.28 0.22
C PRO A 137 2.32 13.23 -0.54
N ASP A 138 1.60 14.35 -0.54
CA ASP A 138 0.42 14.48 -1.38
C ASP A 138 0.87 14.39 -2.83
N VAL A 139 0.58 13.25 -3.45
CA VAL A 139 0.95 13.01 -4.84
C VAL A 139 -0.14 13.59 -5.71
N VAL A 140 0.21 14.67 -6.35
CA VAL A 140 -0.71 15.32 -7.29
C VAL A 140 -0.53 14.72 -8.67
#